data_fce23efacc906e0920ad66bcc024a823
#
_entry.id   fce23efacc906e0920ad66bcc024a823
#
_cell.length_a   1.000
_cell.length_b   1.000
_cell.length_c   1.000
_cell.angle_alpha   90.00
_cell.angle_beta   90.00
_cell.angle_gamma   90.00
#
_symmetry.space_group_name_H-M   'P 1'
#
loop_
_entity.id
_entity.type
_entity.pdbx_description
1 polymer ?
#
loop_
_entity_poly.entity_id
_entity_poly.type
_entity_poly.pdbx_seq_one_letter_code
_entity_poly.pdbx_strand_id
1 'polypeptide(L)'
;MTEAEIRELVLGIIADIAPDHDLSQIRDDEPLRDQLGLDSMDFLDIVMELRRRYRMQIPEEDFPRLATVAGTIEYLKPRLAQMGS
;
A
#
# COMPACT_ATOMS: atom_id res chain seq x y z
N MET A 1 -8.25 13.10 2.49
CA MET A 1 -7.83 12.47 1.23
C MET A 1 -8.94 11.62 0.64
N THR A 2 -9.09 11.70 -0.68
CA THR A 2 -10.01 10.82 -1.38
C THR A 2 -9.37 9.46 -1.60
N GLU A 3 -10.21 8.47 -1.95
CA GLU A 3 -9.70 7.14 -2.27
C GLU A 3 -8.73 7.19 -3.46
N ALA A 4 -9.02 8.03 -4.45
CA ALA A 4 -8.14 8.18 -5.60
C ALA A 4 -6.77 8.72 -5.20
N GLU A 5 -6.73 9.67 -4.29
CA GLU A 5 -5.48 10.21 -3.78
C GLU A 5 -4.69 9.17 -3.00
N ILE A 6 -5.37 8.37 -2.18
CA ILE A 6 -4.72 7.30 -1.43
C ILE A 6 -4.16 6.25 -2.39
N ARG A 7 -4.91 5.92 -3.44
CA ARG A 7 -4.47 4.98 -4.44
C ARG A 7 -3.18 5.44 -5.12
N GLU A 8 -3.14 6.72 -5.52
CA GLU A 8 -1.93 7.28 -6.13
C GLU A 8 -0.74 7.22 -5.19
N LEU A 9 -0.96 7.49 -3.93
CA LEU A 9 0.05 7.44 -2.90
C LEU A 9 0.60 6.01 -2.74
N VAL A 10 -0.28 5.03 -2.68
CA VAL A 10 0.11 3.62 -2.56
C VAL A 10 0.90 3.18 -3.78
N LEU A 11 0.42 3.52 -4.98
CA LEU A 11 1.11 3.17 -6.21
C LEU A 11 2.49 3.83 -6.30
N GLY A 12 2.60 5.06 -5.80
CA GLY A 12 3.89 5.75 -5.73
C GLY A 12 4.91 5.01 -4.87
N ILE A 13 4.46 4.49 -3.73
CA ILE A 13 5.32 3.72 -2.85
C ILE A 13 5.75 2.42 -3.54
N ILE A 14 4.82 1.74 -4.18
CA ILE A 14 5.12 0.51 -4.91
C ILE A 14 6.12 0.78 -6.03
N ALA A 15 5.95 1.89 -6.74
CA ALA A 15 6.85 2.25 -7.83
C ALA A 15 8.28 2.53 -7.31
N ASP A 16 8.40 3.09 -6.13
CA ASP A 16 9.70 3.34 -5.52
C ASP A 16 10.41 2.04 -5.12
N ILE A 17 9.65 1.07 -4.65
CA ILE A 17 10.20 -0.19 -4.17
C ILE A 17 10.44 -1.16 -5.33
N ALA A 18 9.54 -1.18 -6.31
CA ALA A 18 9.59 -2.09 -7.45
C ALA A 18 9.50 -1.31 -8.76
N PRO A 19 10.54 -0.50 -9.10
CA PRO A 19 10.48 0.41 -10.25
C PRO A 19 10.43 -0.29 -11.61
N ASP A 20 10.79 -1.58 -11.64
CA ASP A 20 10.82 -2.33 -12.89
C ASP A 20 9.45 -2.84 -13.32
N HIS A 21 8.42 -2.63 -12.49
CA HIS A 21 7.08 -3.13 -12.76
C HIS A 21 6.19 -2.05 -13.36
N ASP A 22 5.38 -2.45 -14.34
CA ASP A 22 4.39 -1.57 -14.94
C ASP A 22 3.13 -1.56 -14.09
N LEU A 23 2.84 -0.44 -13.47
CA LEU A 23 1.68 -0.30 -12.58
C LEU A 23 0.43 0.18 -13.30
N SER A 24 0.51 0.45 -14.62
CA SER A 24 -0.63 0.96 -15.37
C SER A 24 -1.78 -0.03 -15.49
N GLN A 25 -1.48 -1.32 -15.35
CA GLN A 25 -2.49 -2.38 -15.45
C GLN A 25 -2.74 -3.07 -14.13
N ILE A 26 -2.33 -2.46 -13.03
CA ILE A 26 -2.51 -3.06 -11.71
C ILE A 26 -4.00 -3.16 -11.36
N ARG A 27 -4.37 -4.29 -10.78
CA ARG A 27 -5.75 -4.54 -10.35
C ARG A 27 -5.85 -4.34 -8.85
N ASP A 28 -6.84 -3.55 -8.43
CA ASP A 28 -6.99 -3.18 -7.03
C ASP A 28 -7.45 -4.34 -6.15
N ASP A 29 -8.16 -5.30 -6.72
CA ASP A 29 -8.77 -6.41 -5.97
C ASP A 29 -7.96 -7.70 -5.99
N GLU A 30 -6.79 -7.70 -6.62
CA GLU A 30 -5.94 -8.89 -6.68
C GLU A 30 -4.68 -8.71 -5.82
N PRO A 31 -4.15 -9.79 -5.26
CA PRO A 31 -2.94 -9.70 -4.42
C PRO A 31 -1.76 -9.11 -5.17
N LEU A 32 -1.11 -8.14 -4.55
CA LEU A 32 0.06 -7.48 -5.13
C LEU A 32 1.20 -8.47 -5.39
N ARG A 33 1.36 -9.45 -4.51
CA ARG A 33 2.39 -10.48 -4.67
C ARG A 33 2.23 -11.23 -5.98
N ASP A 34 0.99 -11.56 -6.32
CA ASP A 34 0.72 -12.33 -7.54
C ASP A 34 0.87 -11.49 -8.79
N GLN A 35 0.46 -10.23 -8.73
CA GLN A 35 0.53 -9.34 -9.88
C GLN A 35 1.93 -8.90 -10.21
N LEU A 36 2.73 -8.62 -9.18
CA LEU A 36 4.04 -8.01 -9.34
C LEU A 36 5.19 -8.97 -9.01
N GLY A 37 4.88 -10.19 -8.59
CA GLY A 37 5.91 -11.14 -8.22
C GLY A 37 6.73 -10.71 -7.03
N LEU A 38 6.12 -9.97 -6.10
CA LEU A 38 6.80 -9.49 -4.91
C LEU A 38 7.06 -10.62 -3.94
N ASP A 39 8.21 -10.60 -3.29
CA ASP A 39 8.48 -11.52 -2.19
C ASP A 39 8.12 -10.88 -0.85
N SER A 40 8.35 -11.62 0.23
CA SER A 40 8.03 -11.14 1.58
C SER A 40 8.80 -9.88 1.95
N MET A 41 10.02 -9.76 1.47
CA MET A 41 10.86 -8.59 1.77
C MET A 41 10.32 -7.35 1.09
N ASP A 42 9.88 -7.49 -0.17
CA ASP A 42 9.30 -6.37 -0.90
C ASP A 42 8.02 -5.90 -0.23
N PHE A 43 7.19 -6.84 0.21
CA PHE A 43 5.95 -6.50 0.91
C PHE A 43 6.24 -5.77 2.21
N LEU A 44 7.22 -6.24 2.97
CA LEU A 44 7.64 -5.58 4.21
C LEU A 44 8.15 -4.17 3.94
N ASP A 45 8.88 -3.97 2.85
CA ASP A 45 9.37 -2.65 2.48
C ASP A 45 8.20 -1.68 2.26
N ILE A 46 7.12 -2.14 1.62
CA ILE A 46 5.93 -1.32 1.42
C ILE A 46 5.33 -0.93 2.77
N VAL A 47 5.18 -1.90 3.67
CA VAL A 47 4.62 -1.66 5.00
C VAL A 47 5.48 -0.67 5.79
N MET A 48 6.78 -0.89 5.78
CA MET A 48 7.72 -0.01 6.50
C MET A 48 7.69 1.40 5.95
N GLU A 49 7.56 1.54 4.63
CA GLU A 49 7.50 2.85 4.00
C GLU A 49 6.23 3.60 4.42
N LEU A 50 5.10 2.90 4.50
CA LEU A 50 3.87 3.50 4.98
C LEU A 50 4.01 3.97 6.44
N ARG A 51 4.62 3.14 7.27
CA ARG A 51 4.84 3.50 8.67
C ARG A 51 5.73 4.73 8.81
N ARG A 52 6.78 4.78 8.02
CA ARG A 52 7.73 5.88 8.07
C ARG A 52 7.14 7.19 7.57
N ARG A 53 6.49 7.15 6.41
CA ARG A 53 5.96 8.37 5.78
C ARG A 53 4.81 8.98 6.55
N TYR A 54 3.98 8.17 7.16
CA TYR A 54 2.75 8.65 7.82
C TYR A 54 2.78 8.47 9.31
N ARG A 55 3.89 7.99 9.86
CA ARG A 55 4.09 7.80 11.30
C ARG A 55 2.96 7.02 11.94
N MET A 56 2.43 6.04 11.21
CA MET A 56 1.35 5.20 11.72
C MET A 56 1.90 3.86 12.17
N GLN A 57 1.20 3.22 13.11
CA GLN A 57 1.54 1.89 13.53
C GLN A 57 0.72 0.88 12.75
N ILE A 58 1.40 -0.11 12.17
CA ILE A 58 0.75 -1.19 11.43
C ILE A 58 1.23 -2.48 12.05
N PRO A 59 0.42 -3.10 12.93
CA PRO A 59 0.82 -4.36 13.55
C PRO A 59 0.82 -5.51 12.54
N GLU A 60 1.64 -6.51 12.79
CA GLU A 60 1.77 -7.66 11.91
C GLU A 60 0.44 -8.33 11.59
N GLU A 61 -0.46 -8.37 12.57
CA GLU A 61 -1.78 -8.99 12.39
C GLU A 61 -2.60 -8.30 11.31
N ASP A 62 -2.27 -7.05 10.99
CA ASP A 62 -2.98 -6.28 9.96
C ASP A 62 -2.34 -6.40 8.59
N PHE A 63 -1.17 -7.00 8.48
CA PHE A 63 -0.47 -7.12 7.20
C PHE A 63 -1.32 -7.77 6.09
N PRO A 64 -2.11 -8.82 6.36
CA PRO A 64 -2.95 -9.40 5.31
C PRO A 64 -3.96 -8.42 4.72
N ARG A 65 -4.35 -7.40 5.45
CA ARG A 65 -5.27 -6.38 4.96
C ARG A 65 -4.64 -5.51 3.88
N LEU A 66 -3.32 -5.50 3.81
CA LEU A 66 -2.56 -4.69 2.85
C LEU A 66 -2.16 -5.50 1.62
N ALA A 67 -2.68 -6.70 1.48
CA ALA A 67 -2.29 -7.59 0.39
C ALA A 67 -2.75 -7.10 -0.99
N THR A 68 -3.81 -6.29 -1.04
CA THR A 68 -4.32 -5.71 -2.28
C THR A 68 -4.32 -4.19 -2.19
N VAL A 69 -4.38 -3.52 -3.34
CA VAL A 69 -4.51 -2.05 -3.37
C VAL A 69 -5.81 -1.64 -2.70
N ALA A 70 -6.92 -2.30 -3.01
CA ALA A 70 -8.22 -1.98 -2.42
C ALA A 70 -8.19 -2.13 -0.89
N GLY A 71 -7.63 -3.22 -0.39
CA GLY A 71 -7.51 -3.44 1.04
C GLY A 71 -6.64 -2.39 1.72
N THR A 72 -5.57 -1.98 1.05
CA THR A 72 -4.67 -0.94 1.55
C THR A 72 -5.39 0.40 1.64
N ILE A 73 -6.18 0.75 0.62
CA ILE A 73 -6.95 1.99 0.63
C ILE A 73 -7.97 1.98 1.79
N GLU A 74 -8.69 0.88 1.96
CA GLU A 74 -9.64 0.74 3.06
C GLU A 74 -8.97 0.88 4.43
N TYR A 75 -7.78 0.31 4.56
CA TYR A 75 -7.03 0.37 5.80
C TYR A 75 -6.54 1.79 6.09
N LEU A 76 -6.04 2.48 5.08
CA LEU A 76 -5.44 3.80 5.25
C LEU A 76 -6.47 4.93 5.36
N LYS A 77 -7.61 4.78 4.70
CA LYS A 77 -8.59 5.87 4.61
C LYS A 77 -8.98 6.47 5.96
N PRO A 78 -9.44 5.67 6.94
CA PRO A 78 -9.79 6.25 8.24
C PRO A 78 -8.59 6.79 9.00
N ARG A 79 -7.45 6.15 8.85
CA ARG A 79 -6.23 6.58 9.55
C ARG A 79 -5.72 7.91 9.03
N LEU A 80 -5.70 8.08 7.71
CA LEU A 80 -5.25 9.32 7.10
C LEU A 80 -6.26 10.45 7.36
N ALA A 81 -7.54 10.15 7.43
CA ALA A 81 -8.55 11.14 7.77
C ALA A 81 -8.33 11.70 9.16
N GLN A 82 -7.94 10.86 10.12
CA GLN A 82 -7.65 11.29 11.47
C GLN A 82 -6.37 12.12 11.54
N MET A 83 -5.39 11.78 10.72
CA MET A 83 -4.11 12.50 10.69
C MET A 83 -4.19 13.82 9.97
N GLY A 84 -5.10 13.93 9.00
CA GLY A 84 -5.23 15.12 8.17
C GLY A 84 -6.05 16.23 8.77
N SER A 85 -6.60 16.03 9.93
CA SER A 85 -7.44 17.04 10.59
C SER A 85 -6.61 18.08 11.31
#